data_524774fe221d3371f915e5b1b167a03b
#
_entry.id   524774fe221d3371f915e5b1b167a03b
#
_cell.length_a   1.000
_cell.length_b   1.000
_cell.length_c   1.000
_cell.angle_alpha   90.00
_cell.angle_beta   90.00
_cell.angle_gamma   90.00
#
_symmetry.space_group_name_H-M   'P 1'
#
loop_
_entity.id
_entity.type
_entity.pdbx_description
1 polymer ?
#
loop_
_entity_poly.entity_id
_entity_poly.type
_entity_poly.pdbx_seq_one_letter_code
_entity_poly.pdbx_strand_id
1 'polypeptide(L)'
;MNRFLQVSPESTGVSSRRLLTMSKRLAQLEYLNSIIILRHGKSILECWLDPYERETPHQLFSLSKSFTSCAIGLAQAEGRLKITDKLVSFFPEYAGNITDPRMKDVTLEDLLTMRSGHLCCATKYMLGKQD
;
A
#
# COMPACT_ATOMS: atom_id res chain seq x y z
N MET A 1 -19.20 6.71 -6.90
CA MET A 1 -17.79 6.30 -7.06
C MET A 1 -17.49 6.23 -8.54
N ASN A 2 -16.46 6.95 -9.05
CA ASN A 2 -16.08 6.86 -10.47
C ASN A 2 -15.52 5.45 -10.72
N ARG A 3 -16.24 4.66 -11.50
CA ARG A 3 -15.80 3.33 -11.95
C ARG A 3 -14.92 3.50 -13.16
N PHE A 4 -13.91 2.66 -13.31
CA PHE A 4 -13.15 2.59 -14.54
C PHE A 4 -14.09 2.20 -15.71
N LEU A 5 -13.88 2.82 -16.86
CA LEU A 5 -14.61 2.44 -18.07
C LEU A 5 -14.28 0.99 -18.42
N GLN A 6 -15.30 0.14 -18.45
CA GLN A 6 -15.14 -1.25 -18.88
C GLN A 6 -15.18 -1.36 -20.40
N VAL A 7 -14.27 -2.10 -20.97
CA VAL A 7 -14.18 -2.35 -22.41
C VAL A 7 -13.85 -3.81 -22.68
N SER A 8 -14.13 -4.29 -23.89
CA SER A 8 -13.70 -5.63 -24.27
C SER A 8 -12.16 -5.71 -24.29
N PRO A 9 -11.56 -6.79 -23.80
CA PRO A 9 -10.10 -6.99 -23.84
C PRO A 9 -9.53 -6.84 -25.24
N GLU A 10 -10.24 -7.33 -26.27
CA GLU A 10 -9.83 -7.28 -27.66
C GLU A 10 -9.65 -5.85 -28.16
N SER A 11 -10.48 -4.91 -27.70
CA SER A 11 -10.36 -3.49 -28.07
C SER A 11 -9.05 -2.85 -27.60
N THR A 12 -8.35 -3.51 -26.67
CA THR A 12 -7.06 -3.08 -26.13
C THR A 12 -5.90 -3.98 -26.56
N GLY A 13 -6.15 -4.92 -27.51
CA GLY A 13 -5.15 -5.87 -27.98
C GLY A 13 -4.89 -7.05 -27.05
N VAL A 14 -5.79 -7.32 -26.09
CA VAL A 14 -5.70 -8.44 -25.17
C VAL A 14 -6.76 -9.49 -25.49
N SER A 15 -6.40 -10.77 -25.52
CA SER A 15 -7.34 -11.85 -25.81
C SER A 15 -8.15 -12.22 -24.58
N SER A 16 -9.48 -12.16 -24.64
CA SER A 16 -10.40 -12.63 -23.59
C SER A 16 -10.15 -14.08 -23.24
N ARG A 17 -9.84 -14.94 -24.22
CA ARG A 17 -9.50 -16.35 -23.98
C ARG A 17 -8.27 -16.51 -23.07
N ARG A 18 -7.24 -15.67 -23.28
CA ARG A 18 -6.03 -15.69 -22.45
C ARG A 18 -6.32 -15.17 -21.05
N LEU A 19 -7.11 -14.11 -20.91
CA LEU A 19 -7.55 -13.60 -19.61
C LEU A 19 -8.37 -14.64 -18.83
N LEU A 20 -9.30 -15.34 -19.50
CA LEU A 20 -10.08 -16.39 -18.87
C LEU A 20 -9.19 -17.56 -18.40
N THR A 21 -8.20 -17.95 -19.19
CA THR A 21 -7.24 -18.99 -18.79
C THR A 21 -6.42 -18.53 -17.56
N MET A 22 -5.99 -17.29 -17.55
CA MET A 22 -5.26 -16.70 -16.44
C MET A 22 -6.13 -16.63 -15.17
N SER A 23 -7.36 -16.10 -15.28
CA SER A 23 -8.27 -15.99 -14.12
C SER A 23 -8.59 -17.34 -13.50
N LYS A 24 -8.80 -18.40 -14.31
CA LYS A 24 -9.00 -19.76 -13.83
C LYS A 24 -7.79 -20.32 -13.05
N ARG A 25 -6.58 -20.00 -13.50
CA ARG A 25 -5.34 -20.39 -12.77
C ARG A 25 -5.18 -19.60 -11.47
N LEU A 26 -5.44 -18.30 -11.51
CA LEU A 26 -5.36 -17.44 -10.34
C LEU A 26 -6.42 -17.78 -9.28
N ALA A 27 -7.62 -18.20 -9.70
CA ALA A 27 -8.68 -18.64 -8.79
C ALA A 27 -8.32 -19.92 -7.98
N GLN A 28 -7.25 -20.60 -8.35
CA GLN A 28 -6.72 -21.75 -7.58
C GLN A 28 -5.77 -21.30 -6.45
N LEU A 29 -5.43 -20.03 -6.37
CA LEU A 29 -4.62 -19.49 -5.28
C LEU A 29 -5.48 -19.24 -4.05
N GLU A 30 -5.12 -19.89 -2.95
CA GLU A 30 -5.87 -19.92 -1.68
C GLU A 30 -6.15 -18.53 -1.09
N TYR A 31 -5.26 -17.56 -1.35
CA TYR A 31 -5.33 -16.23 -0.73
C TYR A 31 -5.73 -15.10 -1.69
N LEU A 32 -6.22 -15.45 -2.87
CA LEU A 32 -6.67 -14.46 -3.84
C LEU A 32 -8.14 -14.09 -3.60
N ASN A 33 -8.40 -12.83 -3.37
CA ASN A 33 -9.75 -12.32 -3.08
C ASN A 33 -10.41 -11.69 -4.30
N SER A 34 -9.63 -10.95 -5.09
CA SER A 34 -10.12 -10.29 -6.31
C SER A 34 -9.01 -9.99 -7.30
N ILE A 35 -9.40 -9.77 -8.54
CA ILE A 35 -8.50 -9.37 -9.63
C ILE A 35 -9.15 -8.22 -10.39
N ILE A 36 -8.43 -7.13 -10.56
CA ILE A 36 -8.80 -6.03 -11.46
C ILE A 36 -7.63 -5.78 -12.40
N ILE A 37 -7.88 -5.83 -13.70
CA ILE A 37 -6.84 -5.54 -14.71
C ILE A 37 -7.26 -4.31 -15.50
N LEU A 38 -6.38 -3.32 -15.49
CA LEU A 38 -6.52 -2.11 -16.28
C LEU A 38 -5.52 -2.10 -17.44
N ARG A 39 -5.96 -1.64 -18.58
CA ARG A 39 -5.09 -1.35 -19.72
C ARG A 39 -5.48 -0.01 -20.36
N HIS A 40 -4.51 0.88 -20.51
CA HIS A 40 -4.74 2.25 -20.96
C HIS A 40 -5.83 2.98 -20.17
N GLY A 41 -5.86 2.79 -18.83
CA GLY A 41 -6.85 3.39 -17.93
C GLY A 41 -8.27 2.79 -18.01
N LYS A 42 -8.48 1.73 -18.80
CA LYS A 42 -9.77 1.05 -18.95
C LYS A 42 -9.73 -0.33 -18.32
N SER A 43 -10.82 -0.74 -17.66
CA SER A 43 -10.94 -2.07 -17.07
C SER A 43 -11.24 -3.11 -18.14
N ILE A 44 -10.42 -4.15 -18.23
CA ILE A 44 -10.55 -5.27 -19.15
C ILE A 44 -10.86 -6.59 -18.45
N LEU A 45 -10.70 -6.65 -17.13
CA LEU A 45 -11.11 -7.77 -16.28
C LEU A 45 -11.40 -7.26 -14.89
N GLU A 46 -12.52 -7.69 -14.32
CA GLU A 46 -12.84 -7.56 -12.91
C GLU A 46 -13.42 -8.90 -12.45
N CYS A 47 -12.89 -9.46 -11.39
CA CYS A 47 -13.28 -10.75 -10.83
C CYS A 47 -13.15 -10.72 -9.32
N TRP A 48 -14.13 -11.27 -8.62
CA TRP A 48 -14.13 -11.48 -7.18
C TRP A 48 -14.30 -12.98 -6.92
N LEU A 49 -13.63 -13.49 -5.91
CA LEU A 49 -13.68 -14.89 -5.50
C LEU A 49 -14.39 -14.99 -4.16
N ASP A 50 -15.24 -16.00 -4.00
CA ASP A 50 -15.98 -16.21 -2.76
C ASP A 50 -15.05 -16.22 -1.53
N PRO A 51 -15.44 -15.55 -0.44
CA PRO A 51 -16.71 -14.86 -0.18
C PRO A 51 -16.72 -13.37 -0.57
N TYR A 52 -15.78 -12.91 -1.39
CA TYR A 52 -15.64 -11.50 -1.75
C TYR A 52 -16.51 -11.11 -2.95
N GLU A 53 -17.13 -9.96 -2.83
CA GLU A 53 -17.91 -9.30 -3.88
C GLU A 53 -17.30 -7.93 -4.19
N ARG A 54 -17.84 -7.24 -5.21
CA ARG A 54 -17.35 -5.92 -5.65
C ARG A 54 -17.28 -4.88 -4.52
N GLU A 55 -18.26 -4.86 -3.64
CA GLU A 55 -18.38 -3.86 -2.58
C GLU A 55 -17.82 -4.35 -1.23
N THR A 56 -17.28 -5.57 -1.18
CA THR A 56 -16.66 -6.11 0.02
C THR A 56 -15.37 -5.34 0.35
N PRO A 57 -15.23 -4.75 1.55
CA PRO A 57 -14.01 -4.12 1.97
C PRO A 57 -12.84 -5.10 2.04
N HIS A 58 -11.70 -4.73 1.48
CA HIS A 58 -10.47 -5.51 1.55
C HIS A 58 -9.51 -4.95 2.58
N GLN A 59 -8.86 -5.83 3.32
CA GLN A 59 -7.76 -5.44 4.20
C GLN A 59 -6.54 -5.10 3.34
N LEU A 60 -6.08 -3.85 3.42
CA LEU A 60 -5.04 -3.34 2.53
C LEU A 60 -3.62 -3.65 2.99
N PHE A 61 -3.43 -4.07 4.26
CA PHE A 61 -2.09 -4.30 4.82
C PHE A 61 -1.11 -3.17 4.46
N SER A 62 0.07 -3.52 3.93
CA SER A 62 1.11 -2.55 3.57
C SER A 62 0.76 -1.65 2.38
N LEU A 63 -0.28 -1.95 1.59
CA LEU A 63 -0.77 -1.01 0.59
C LEU A 63 -1.19 0.33 1.22
N SER A 64 -1.62 0.32 2.49
CA SER A 64 -1.91 1.53 3.28
C SER A 64 -0.74 2.52 3.32
N LYS A 65 0.51 2.03 3.25
CA LYS A 65 1.71 2.90 3.22
C LYS A 65 1.77 3.78 1.98
N SER A 66 1.24 3.32 0.85
CA SER A 66 1.15 4.12 -0.38
C SER A 66 0.21 5.30 -0.19
N PHE A 67 -0.92 5.11 0.50
CA PHE A 67 -1.83 6.21 0.83
C PHE A 67 -1.19 7.18 1.82
N THR A 68 -0.48 6.68 2.83
CA THR A 68 0.30 7.52 3.77
C THR A 68 1.34 8.35 3.02
N SER A 69 2.08 7.75 2.09
CA SER A 69 3.07 8.46 1.27
C SER A 69 2.41 9.58 0.44
N CYS A 70 1.26 9.32 -0.18
CA CYS A 70 0.50 10.36 -0.88
C CYS A 70 0.05 11.49 0.07
N ALA A 71 -0.42 11.17 1.27
CA ALA A 71 -0.83 12.17 2.26
C ALA A 71 0.36 13.05 2.71
N ILE A 72 1.53 12.46 2.93
CA ILE A 72 2.76 13.21 3.23
C ILE A 72 3.13 14.13 2.06
N GLY A 73 3.04 13.64 0.81
CA GLY A 73 3.28 14.46 -0.38
C GLY A 73 2.35 15.66 -0.49
N LEU A 74 1.06 15.49 -0.19
CA LEU A 74 0.09 16.58 -0.13
C LEU A 74 0.42 17.59 0.97
N ALA A 75 0.73 17.11 2.18
CA ALA A 75 1.11 17.99 3.30
C ALA A 75 2.39 18.79 2.98
N GLN A 76 3.35 18.17 2.29
CA GLN A 76 4.55 18.90 1.81
C GLN A 76 4.19 19.95 0.76
N ALA A 77 3.31 19.63 -0.20
CA ALA A 77 2.87 20.59 -1.20
C ALA A 77 2.12 21.79 -0.58
N GLU A 78 1.41 21.57 0.54
CA GLU A 78 0.76 22.62 1.33
C GLU A 78 1.74 23.38 2.25
N GLY A 79 3.04 23.03 2.25
CA GLY A 79 4.05 23.68 3.08
C GLY A 79 3.97 23.35 4.58
N ARG A 80 3.22 22.31 4.97
CA ARG A 80 3.02 21.92 6.37
C ARG A 80 4.19 21.15 6.97
N LEU A 81 4.99 20.50 6.13
CA LEU A 81 6.17 19.72 6.50
C LEU A 81 7.13 19.61 5.32
N LYS A 82 8.34 19.16 5.61
CA LYS A 82 9.34 18.73 4.61
C LYS A 82 9.75 17.30 4.89
N ILE A 83 10.03 16.52 3.86
CA ILE A 83 10.51 15.13 4.05
C ILE A 83 11.84 15.08 4.79
N THR A 84 12.61 16.18 4.81
CA THR A 84 13.87 16.34 5.58
C THR A 84 13.64 16.69 7.04
N ASP A 85 12.40 16.95 7.48
CA ASP A 85 12.12 17.23 8.87
C ASP A 85 12.37 15.99 9.73
N LYS A 86 12.94 16.19 10.91
CA LYS A 86 13.24 15.11 11.85
C LYS A 86 11.95 14.57 12.47
N LEU A 87 11.82 13.26 12.52
CA LEU A 87 10.64 12.60 13.09
C LEU A 87 10.35 13.10 14.52
N VAL A 88 11.39 13.27 15.34
CA VAL A 88 11.27 13.71 16.73
C VAL A 88 10.64 15.10 16.88
N SER A 89 10.74 15.96 15.87
CA SER A 89 10.11 17.29 15.91
C SER A 89 8.59 17.27 15.92
N PHE A 90 7.99 16.17 15.42
CA PHE A 90 6.54 15.95 15.43
C PHE A 90 6.04 15.32 16.74
N PHE A 91 6.95 14.77 17.53
CA PHE A 91 6.64 14.03 18.76
C PHE A 91 7.60 14.44 19.89
N PRO A 92 7.63 15.74 20.28
CA PRO A 92 8.59 16.24 21.25
C PRO A 92 8.48 15.55 22.61
N GLU A 93 7.29 15.06 23.00
CA GLU A 93 7.04 14.35 24.25
C GLU A 93 7.81 13.02 24.35
N TYR A 94 8.20 12.43 23.23
CA TYR A 94 8.99 11.20 23.20
C TYR A 94 10.50 11.43 23.13
N ALA A 95 10.94 12.67 22.90
CA ALA A 95 12.36 13.01 22.69
C ALA A 95 13.26 12.57 23.88
N GLY A 96 12.74 12.66 25.11
CA GLY A 96 13.43 12.25 26.33
C GLY A 96 13.60 10.74 26.49
N ASN A 97 12.77 9.94 25.82
CA ASN A 97 12.78 8.48 25.92
C ASN A 97 13.69 7.82 24.86
N ILE A 98 14.25 8.63 23.94
CA ILE A 98 15.12 8.12 22.88
C ILE A 98 16.51 7.86 23.45
N THR A 99 16.87 6.59 23.60
CA THR A 99 18.16 6.13 24.14
C THR A 99 19.27 6.11 23.09
N ASP A 100 18.94 5.79 21.84
CA ASP A 100 19.91 5.83 20.73
C ASP A 100 19.91 7.23 20.10
N PRO A 101 21.02 7.98 20.17
CA PRO A 101 21.09 9.33 19.64
C PRO A 101 20.83 9.41 18.12
N ARG A 102 21.14 8.33 17.37
CA ARG A 102 20.89 8.26 15.92
C ARG A 102 19.41 8.36 15.58
N MET A 103 18.52 7.90 16.48
CA MET A 103 17.08 7.99 16.29
C MET A 103 16.56 9.44 16.30
N LYS A 104 17.31 10.38 16.91
CA LYS A 104 16.98 11.82 16.89
C LYS A 104 17.21 12.47 15.52
N ASP A 105 18.00 11.82 14.67
CA ASP A 105 18.33 12.31 13.33
C ASP A 105 17.47 11.67 12.22
N VAL A 106 16.64 10.67 12.55
CA VAL A 106 15.73 10.04 11.60
C VAL A 106 14.76 11.06 11.02
N THR A 107 14.68 11.13 9.69
CA THR A 107 13.81 12.03 8.93
C THR A 107 12.54 11.33 8.47
N LEU A 108 11.55 12.10 7.99
CA LEU A 108 10.39 11.55 7.30
C LEU A 108 10.81 10.79 6.03
N GLU A 109 11.84 11.26 5.31
CA GLU A 109 12.38 10.56 4.14
C GLU A 109 12.92 9.16 4.51
N ASP A 110 13.61 9.03 5.66
CA ASP A 110 14.10 7.73 6.11
C ASP A 110 12.96 6.74 6.39
N LEU A 111 11.85 7.22 6.95
CA LEU A 111 10.65 6.38 7.13
C LEU A 111 10.00 6.01 5.79
N LEU A 112 9.82 6.97 4.89
CA LEU A 112 9.21 6.74 3.57
C LEU A 112 10.03 5.78 2.71
N THR A 113 11.34 5.75 2.90
CA THR A 113 12.27 4.88 2.16
C THR A 113 12.67 3.61 2.92
N MET A 114 11.98 3.30 4.03
CA MET A 114 12.22 2.11 4.86
C MET A 114 13.63 2.05 5.49
N ARG A 115 14.23 3.20 5.79
CA ARG A 115 15.59 3.35 6.36
C ARG A 115 15.58 3.77 7.83
N SER A 116 14.57 3.40 8.58
CA SER A 116 14.42 3.78 9.99
C SER A 116 15.49 3.24 10.95
N GLY A 117 16.31 2.28 10.50
CA GLY A 117 17.40 1.71 11.29
C GLY A 117 16.98 0.73 12.40
N HIS A 118 15.69 0.33 12.45
CA HIS A 118 15.24 -0.67 13.41
C HIS A 118 15.82 -2.05 13.11
N LEU A 119 16.23 -2.78 14.16
CA LEU A 119 16.76 -4.14 14.05
C LEU A 119 15.73 -5.17 13.60
N CYS A 120 14.44 -4.90 13.87
CA CYS A 120 13.37 -5.81 13.51
C CYS A 120 12.13 -5.06 13.02
N CYS A 121 11.27 -5.77 12.30
CA CYS A 121 10.01 -5.23 11.80
C CYS A 121 9.10 -4.83 12.97
N ALA A 122 8.54 -3.62 12.94
CA ALA A 122 7.59 -3.13 13.94
C ALA A 122 6.37 -4.08 14.12
N THR A 123 5.99 -4.80 13.08
CA THR A 123 4.91 -5.79 13.13
C THR A 123 5.19 -6.91 14.13
N LYS A 124 6.47 -7.27 14.35
CA LYS A 124 6.86 -8.28 15.34
C LYS A 124 6.45 -7.85 16.76
N TYR A 125 6.65 -6.59 17.10
CA TYR A 125 6.21 -6.04 18.39
C TYR A 125 4.68 -5.98 18.51
N MET A 126 3.98 -5.59 17.44
CA MET A 126 2.52 -5.47 17.44
C MET A 126 1.82 -6.82 17.61
N LEU A 127 2.43 -7.92 17.16
CA LEU A 127 1.87 -9.27 17.25
C LEU A 127 2.25 -9.99 18.55
N GLY A 128 2.95 -9.32 19.49
CA GLY A 128 3.30 -9.87 20.80
C GLY A 128 4.26 -11.07 20.76
N LYS A 129 4.91 -11.33 19.63
CA LYS A 129 5.96 -12.34 19.52
C LYS A 129 7.27 -11.71 20.04
N GLN A 130 7.52 -11.88 21.32
CA GLN A 130 8.85 -11.75 21.90
C GLN A 130 9.55 -13.09 21.67
N ASP A 131 10.65 -13.10 20.95
CA ASP A 131 11.62 -14.21 20.96
C ASP A 131 12.53 -14.04 22.14
#